data_98f33898a186d7ae383b368bc938fa38
#
_entry.id   98f33898a186d7ae383b368bc938fa38
#
_cell.length_a   1.000
_cell.length_b   1.000
_cell.length_c   1.000
_cell.angle_alpha   90.00
_cell.angle_beta   90.00
_cell.angle_gamma   90.00
#
_symmetry.space_group_name_H-M   'P 1'
#
loop_
_entity.id
_entity.type
_entity.pdbx_description
1 polymer ?
#
loop_
_entity_poly.entity_id
_entity_poly.type
_entity_poly.pdbx_seq_one_letter_code
_entity_poly.pdbx_strand_id
1 'polypeptide(L)'
;MVHDYGPGQRFASIHVEMDCREDPLECHERIDELERLCLQQHRIHLVIHYDPVVTDDPELQRLKAVVQQLLQQIDEGISIHDFRMLSVDGKIRLFFDAALPPEKMEQQAAIKQRLEQLLSQAEPDVSQTFITFDMAM
;
A
#
# COMPACT_ATOMS: atom_id res chain seq x y z
N MET A 1 6.14 9.89 6.00
CA MET A 1 7.28 10.76 5.62
C MET A 1 7.30 11.99 6.52
N VAL A 2 8.45 12.33 7.07
CA VAL A 2 8.59 13.49 7.96
C VAL A 2 9.47 14.53 7.27
N HIS A 3 8.99 15.77 7.28
CA HIS A 3 9.71 16.91 6.74
C HIS A 3 9.97 17.91 7.86
N ASP A 4 11.22 18.39 7.97
CA ASP A 4 11.60 19.38 8.97
C ASP A 4 11.94 20.68 8.25
N TYR A 5 11.15 21.73 8.53
CA TYR A 5 11.32 23.06 7.91
C TYR A 5 11.88 24.09 8.89
N GLY A 6 12.63 23.65 9.89
CA GLY A 6 13.24 24.50 10.89
C GLY A 6 12.61 24.33 12.26
N PRO A 7 13.06 25.09 13.29
CA PRO A 7 12.56 24.95 14.66
C PRO A 7 11.04 25.10 14.76
N GLY A 8 10.36 24.09 15.26
CA GLY A 8 8.91 24.08 15.44
C GLY A 8 8.10 23.85 14.18
N GLN A 9 8.74 23.58 13.04
CA GLN A 9 8.09 23.40 11.74
C GLN A 9 8.33 21.98 11.23
N ARG A 10 7.62 21.01 11.80
CA ARG A 10 7.71 19.62 11.37
C ARG A 10 6.39 19.19 10.75
N PHE A 11 6.49 18.51 9.60
CA PHE A 11 5.34 17.98 8.88
C PHE A 11 5.57 16.49 8.61
N ALA A 12 4.52 15.70 8.75
CA ALA A 12 4.56 14.28 8.46
C ALA A 12 3.31 13.87 7.71
N SER A 13 3.43 12.89 6.83
CA SER A 13 2.28 12.25 6.19
C SER A 13 2.40 10.74 6.32
N ILE A 14 1.27 10.10 6.56
CA ILE A 14 1.18 8.63 6.64
C ILE A 14 -0.06 8.16 5.91
N HIS A 15 -0.02 6.92 5.44
CA HIS A 15 -1.17 6.22 4.90
C HIS A 15 -1.65 5.16 5.88
N VAL A 16 -2.97 5.09 6.07
CA VAL A 16 -3.60 4.12 6.96
C VAL A 16 -4.68 3.38 6.18
N GLU A 17 -4.65 2.07 6.21
CA GLU A 17 -5.72 1.25 5.65
C GLU A 17 -6.82 1.06 6.69
N MET A 18 -8.06 1.26 6.30
CA MET A 18 -9.23 1.10 7.18
C MET A 18 -10.29 0.25 6.49
N ASP A 19 -10.98 -0.59 7.27
CA ASP A 19 -12.07 -1.41 6.74
C ASP A 19 -13.15 -0.49 6.16
N CYS A 20 -13.51 -0.70 4.90
CA CYS A 20 -14.48 0.12 4.20
C CYS A 20 -15.89 0.03 4.79
N ARG A 21 -16.15 -0.94 5.68
CA ARG A 21 -17.44 -1.09 6.37
C ARG A 21 -17.51 -0.29 7.67
N GLU A 22 -16.40 0.26 8.15
CA GLU A 22 -16.44 1.15 9.30
C GLU A 22 -17.17 2.45 8.94
N ASP A 23 -17.80 3.07 9.96
CA ASP A 23 -18.49 4.32 9.77
C ASP A 23 -17.50 5.40 9.31
N PRO A 24 -17.68 6.00 8.12
CA PRO A 24 -16.76 7.03 7.64
C PRO A 24 -16.63 8.23 8.57
N LEU A 25 -17.70 8.60 9.27
CA LEU A 25 -17.68 9.73 10.19
C LEU A 25 -16.83 9.43 11.42
N GLU A 26 -16.94 8.21 11.98
CA GLU A 26 -16.10 7.78 13.09
C GLU A 26 -14.64 7.72 12.68
N CYS A 27 -14.35 7.20 11.50
CA CYS A 27 -13.00 7.13 10.97
C CYS A 27 -12.39 8.52 10.84
N HIS A 28 -13.17 9.46 10.31
CA HIS A 28 -12.73 10.85 10.16
C HIS A 28 -12.44 11.50 11.52
N GLU A 29 -13.29 11.28 12.51
CA GLU A 29 -13.10 11.81 13.85
C GLU A 29 -11.85 11.24 14.52
N ARG A 30 -11.57 9.95 14.37
CA ARG A 30 -10.34 9.34 14.89
C ARG A 30 -9.10 9.92 14.25
N ILE A 31 -9.15 10.15 12.94
CA ILE A 31 -8.04 10.74 12.20
C ILE A 31 -7.78 12.17 12.68
N ASP A 32 -8.83 12.98 12.80
CA ASP A 32 -8.71 14.34 13.29
C ASP A 32 -8.13 14.39 14.69
N GLU A 33 -8.55 13.48 15.56
CA GLU A 33 -8.03 13.40 16.91
C GLU A 33 -6.54 13.05 16.94
N LEU A 34 -6.11 12.07 16.13
CA LEU A 34 -4.71 11.69 16.04
C LEU A 34 -3.84 12.82 15.51
N GLU A 35 -4.32 13.54 14.49
CA GLU A 35 -3.61 14.69 13.95
C GLU A 35 -3.45 15.79 15.00
N ARG A 36 -4.52 16.07 15.75
CA ARG A 36 -4.51 17.08 16.80
C ARG A 36 -3.59 16.68 17.95
N LEU A 37 -3.63 15.43 18.41
CA LEU A 37 -2.76 14.95 19.47
C LEU A 37 -1.29 14.97 19.06
N CYS A 38 -1.01 14.64 17.82
CA CYS A 38 0.35 14.67 17.29
C CYS A 38 0.91 16.10 17.31
N LEU A 39 0.09 17.09 16.93
CA LEU A 39 0.48 18.49 16.97
C LEU A 39 0.70 18.96 18.42
N GLN A 40 -0.20 18.61 19.34
CA GLN A 40 -0.11 19.04 20.75
C GLN A 40 1.07 18.42 21.48
N GLN A 41 1.31 17.11 21.30
CA GLN A 41 2.31 16.37 22.06
C GLN A 41 3.69 16.41 21.45
N HIS A 42 3.78 16.44 20.11
CA HIS A 42 5.04 16.31 19.39
C HIS A 42 5.35 17.49 18.49
N ARG A 43 4.44 18.45 18.40
CA ARG A 43 4.54 19.63 17.49
C ARG A 43 4.81 19.22 16.05
N ILE A 44 4.15 18.16 15.62
CA ILE A 44 4.21 17.65 14.26
C ILE A 44 2.86 17.86 13.60
N HIS A 45 2.84 18.54 12.47
CA HIS A 45 1.65 18.65 11.62
C HIS A 45 1.52 17.34 10.83
N LEU A 46 0.65 16.45 11.32
CA LEU A 46 0.44 15.15 10.72
C LEU A 46 -0.73 15.21 9.75
N VAL A 47 -0.53 14.70 8.55
CA VAL A 47 -1.61 14.48 7.58
C VAL A 47 -1.76 12.98 7.38
N ILE A 48 -2.96 12.47 7.67
CA ILE A 48 -3.27 11.05 7.54
C ILE A 48 -4.15 10.88 6.30
N HIS A 49 -3.64 10.09 5.34
CA HIS A 49 -4.41 9.63 4.20
C HIS A 49 -4.91 8.23 4.53
N TYR A 50 -6.22 8.02 4.50
CA TYR A 50 -6.72 6.69 4.73
C TYR A 50 -7.30 6.11 3.45
N ASP A 51 -7.09 4.81 3.28
CA ASP A 51 -7.54 4.05 2.14
C ASP A 51 -8.57 3.02 2.62
N PRO A 52 -9.83 3.11 2.16
CA PRO A 52 -10.82 2.10 2.51
C PRO A 52 -10.46 0.77 1.83
N VAL A 53 -10.46 -0.31 2.59
CA VAL A 53 -10.14 -1.64 2.09
C VAL A 53 -11.23 -2.63 2.49
N VAL A 54 -11.38 -3.70 1.71
CA VAL A 54 -12.24 -4.82 2.05
C VAL A 54 -11.38 -5.86 2.76
N THR A 55 -11.46 -5.91 4.09
CA THR A 55 -10.57 -6.74 4.90
C THR A 55 -11.05 -8.18 5.07
N ASP A 56 -12.31 -8.48 4.72
CA ASP A 56 -12.91 -9.79 4.92
C ASP A 56 -13.12 -10.61 3.64
N ASP A 57 -12.60 -10.15 2.52
CA ASP A 57 -12.65 -10.90 1.27
C ASP A 57 -11.55 -11.97 1.27
N PRO A 58 -11.92 -13.28 1.38
CA PRO A 58 -10.90 -14.34 1.43
C PRO A 58 -10.06 -14.41 0.16
N GLU A 59 -10.66 -14.15 -1.00
CA GLU A 59 -9.94 -14.19 -2.28
C GLU A 59 -8.92 -13.07 -2.36
N LEU A 60 -9.29 -11.87 -1.92
CA LEU A 60 -8.38 -10.73 -1.87
C LEU A 60 -7.19 -11.04 -0.96
N GLN A 61 -7.45 -11.58 0.23
CA GLN A 61 -6.39 -11.91 1.18
C GLN A 61 -5.48 -13.02 0.65
N ARG A 62 -6.06 -14.01 -0.01
CA ARG A 62 -5.30 -15.11 -0.63
C ARG A 62 -4.35 -14.58 -1.70
N LEU A 63 -4.86 -13.75 -2.63
CA LEU A 63 -4.05 -13.18 -3.70
C LEU A 63 -2.99 -12.22 -3.17
N LYS A 64 -3.33 -11.44 -2.16
CA LYS A 64 -2.37 -10.56 -1.49
C LYS A 64 -1.20 -11.35 -0.93
N ALA A 65 -1.49 -12.46 -0.25
CA ALA A 65 -0.45 -13.34 0.30
C ALA A 65 0.42 -13.94 -0.80
N VAL A 66 -0.17 -14.36 -1.91
CA VAL A 66 0.57 -14.90 -3.06
C VAL A 66 1.51 -13.85 -3.62
N VAL A 67 1.03 -12.64 -3.86
CA VAL A 67 1.84 -11.55 -4.42
C VAL A 67 2.98 -11.19 -3.47
N GLN A 68 2.71 -11.09 -2.16
CA GLN A 68 3.74 -10.82 -1.16
C GLN A 68 4.83 -11.87 -1.20
N GLN A 69 4.45 -13.15 -1.27
CA GLN A 69 5.39 -14.24 -1.28
C GLN A 69 6.25 -14.24 -2.54
N LEU A 70 5.64 -13.98 -3.70
CA LEU A 70 6.37 -13.90 -4.96
C LEU A 70 7.34 -12.72 -4.97
N LEU A 71 6.94 -11.57 -4.46
CA LEU A 71 7.82 -10.40 -4.37
C LEU A 71 8.98 -10.64 -3.40
N GLN A 72 8.74 -11.36 -2.30
CA GLN A 72 9.82 -11.72 -1.37
C GLN A 72 10.87 -12.62 -2.03
N GLN A 73 10.48 -13.44 -2.99
CA GLN A 73 11.43 -14.24 -3.77
C GLN A 73 12.30 -13.38 -4.69
N ILE A 74 11.78 -12.24 -5.13
CA ILE A 74 12.52 -11.32 -5.99
C ILE A 74 13.47 -10.45 -5.15
N ASP A 75 12.96 -9.86 -4.07
CA ASP A 75 13.73 -9.06 -3.14
C ASP A 75 13.00 -8.94 -1.80
N GLU A 76 13.69 -9.29 -0.72
CA GLU A 76 13.11 -9.27 0.63
C GLU A 76 12.70 -7.87 1.11
N GLY A 77 13.29 -6.83 0.52
CA GLY A 77 13.01 -5.45 0.91
C GLY A 77 11.76 -4.85 0.28
N ILE A 78 11.03 -5.60 -0.56
CA ILE A 78 9.82 -5.11 -1.21
C ILE A 78 8.63 -5.31 -0.29
N SER A 79 7.85 -4.24 -0.08
CA SER A 79 6.58 -4.31 0.63
C SER A 79 5.45 -3.81 -0.26
N ILE A 80 4.22 -4.28 0.00
CA ILE A 80 3.06 -3.88 -0.77
C ILE A 80 2.02 -3.19 0.10
N HIS A 81 1.30 -2.23 -0.49
CA HIS A 81 0.28 -1.44 0.17
C HIS A 81 -0.91 -1.25 -0.77
N ASP A 82 -2.07 -0.94 -0.21
CA ASP A 82 -3.28 -0.60 -0.96
C ASP A 82 -3.63 -1.66 -2.01
N PHE A 83 -3.63 -2.92 -1.57
CA PHE A 83 -3.89 -4.05 -2.45
C PHE A 83 -5.39 -4.15 -2.74
N ARG A 84 -5.74 -4.08 -4.03
CA ARG A 84 -7.12 -4.12 -4.50
C ARG A 84 -7.23 -5.06 -5.69
N MET A 85 -8.42 -5.60 -5.91
CA MET A 85 -8.65 -6.43 -7.07
C MET A 85 -9.99 -6.10 -7.72
N LEU A 86 -10.07 -6.34 -9.02
CA LEU A 86 -11.29 -6.23 -9.81
C LEU A 86 -11.47 -7.50 -10.60
N SER A 87 -12.62 -8.16 -10.44
CA SER A 87 -12.94 -9.37 -11.19
C SER A 87 -13.94 -9.04 -12.30
N VAL A 88 -13.57 -9.31 -13.54
CA VAL A 88 -14.40 -9.07 -14.74
C VAL A 88 -14.36 -10.31 -15.61
N ASP A 89 -15.52 -10.92 -15.85
CA ASP A 89 -15.67 -12.10 -16.74
C ASP A 89 -14.70 -13.24 -16.38
N GLY A 90 -14.52 -13.49 -15.08
CA GLY A 90 -13.61 -14.54 -14.60
C GLY A 90 -12.14 -14.18 -14.65
N LYS A 91 -11.80 -12.98 -15.12
CA LYS A 91 -10.45 -12.47 -15.14
C LYS A 91 -10.24 -11.50 -13.99
N ILE A 92 -9.06 -11.56 -13.37
CA ILE A 92 -8.74 -10.73 -12.22
C ILE A 92 -7.68 -9.71 -12.61
N ARG A 93 -7.93 -8.46 -12.22
CA ARG A 93 -6.97 -7.37 -12.32
C ARG A 93 -6.53 -6.99 -10.92
N LEU A 94 -5.24 -6.86 -10.70
CA LEU A 94 -4.69 -6.48 -9.41
C LEU A 94 -4.14 -5.06 -9.46
N PHE A 95 -4.37 -4.31 -8.39
CA PHE A 95 -3.90 -2.95 -8.22
C PHE A 95 -3.21 -2.85 -6.87
N PHE A 96 -1.98 -2.41 -6.82
CA PHE A 96 -1.29 -2.24 -5.55
C PHE A 96 -0.09 -1.31 -5.68
N ASP A 97 0.36 -0.81 -4.55
CA ASP A 97 1.58 -0.04 -4.44
C ASP A 97 2.69 -0.93 -3.92
N ALA A 98 3.87 -0.85 -4.53
CA ALA A 98 5.04 -1.59 -4.09
C ALA A 98 6.13 -0.60 -3.68
N ALA A 99 6.58 -0.70 -2.43
CA ALA A 99 7.69 0.10 -1.93
C ALA A 99 8.99 -0.66 -2.14
N LEU A 100 9.92 -0.04 -2.86
CA LEU A 100 11.21 -0.63 -3.18
C LEU A 100 12.34 0.00 -2.37
N PRO A 101 13.37 -0.78 -1.99
CA PRO A 101 14.59 -0.19 -1.46
C PRO A 101 15.16 0.83 -2.45
N PRO A 102 15.80 1.91 -1.99
CA PRO A 102 16.31 2.95 -2.89
C PRO A 102 17.22 2.42 -3.99
N GLU A 103 18.04 1.42 -3.70
CA GLU A 103 18.97 0.81 -4.66
C GLU A 103 18.28 -0.05 -5.72
N LYS A 104 16.96 -0.32 -5.54
CA LYS A 104 16.17 -1.11 -6.48
C LYS A 104 15.22 -0.29 -7.34
N MET A 105 15.16 1.02 -7.12
CA MET A 105 14.22 1.88 -7.85
C MET A 105 14.42 1.87 -9.36
N GLU A 106 15.63 1.65 -9.83
CA GLU A 106 15.93 1.56 -11.27
C GLU A 106 15.49 0.23 -11.89
N GLN A 107 15.12 -0.75 -11.06
CA GLN A 107 14.75 -2.09 -11.52
C GLN A 107 13.25 -2.31 -11.59
N GLN A 108 12.44 -1.25 -11.56
CA GLN A 108 10.98 -1.34 -11.53
C GLN A 108 10.42 -2.21 -12.66
N ALA A 109 10.85 -1.96 -13.89
CA ALA A 109 10.38 -2.71 -15.06
C ALA A 109 10.74 -4.19 -14.98
N ALA A 110 11.95 -4.50 -14.55
CA ALA A 110 12.40 -5.88 -14.42
C ALA A 110 11.65 -6.61 -13.31
N ILE A 111 11.39 -5.93 -12.19
CA ILE A 111 10.63 -6.50 -11.08
C ILE A 111 9.20 -6.79 -11.51
N LYS A 112 8.55 -5.85 -12.18
CA LYS A 112 7.20 -6.03 -12.70
C LYS A 112 7.12 -7.21 -13.65
N GLN A 113 8.04 -7.29 -14.60
CA GLN A 113 8.07 -8.37 -15.57
C GLN A 113 8.26 -9.73 -14.91
N ARG A 114 9.16 -9.80 -13.93
CA ARG A 114 9.40 -11.03 -13.18
C ARG A 114 8.17 -11.46 -12.38
N LEU A 115 7.52 -10.52 -11.73
CA LEU A 115 6.29 -10.79 -10.99
C LEU A 115 5.19 -11.30 -11.93
N GLU A 116 5.00 -10.67 -13.07
CA GLU A 116 3.99 -11.09 -14.04
C GLU A 116 4.24 -12.51 -14.55
N GLN A 117 5.50 -12.87 -14.78
CA GLN A 117 5.86 -14.24 -15.17
C GLN A 117 5.51 -15.25 -14.07
N LEU A 118 5.84 -14.94 -12.83
CA LEU A 118 5.54 -15.81 -11.71
C LEU A 118 4.04 -15.93 -11.46
N LEU A 119 3.30 -14.82 -11.58
CA LEU A 119 1.85 -14.82 -11.40
C LEU A 119 1.15 -15.60 -12.50
N SER A 120 1.61 -15.52 -13.74
CA SER A 120 0.99 -16.25 -14.84
C SER A 120 1.03 -17.77 -14.63
N GLN A 121 2.03 -18.25 -13.91
CA GLN A 121 2.15 -19.67 -13.55
C GLN A 121 1.37 -20.03 -12.30
N ALA A 122 1.44 -19.16 -11.28
CA ALA A 122 0.82 -19.42 -9.96
C ALA A 122 -0.69 -19.16 -9.97
N GLU A 123 -1.12 -18.11 -10.67
CA GLU A 123 -2.52 -17.65 -10.69
C GLU A 123 -2.93 -17.28 -12.12
N PRO A 124 -3.28 -18.27 -12.96
CA PRO A 124 -3.59 -18.01 -14.37
C PRO A 124 -4.78 -17.07 -14.60
N ASP A 125 -5.69 -16.95 -13.63
CA ASP A 125 -6.85 -16.08 -13.75
C ASP A 125 -6.51 -14.60 -13.59
N VAL A 126 -5.32 -14.28 -13.07
CA VAL A 126 -4.83 -12.91 -12.99
C VAL A 126 -4.39 -12.47 -14.37
N SER A 127 -5.14 -11.56 -14.99
CA SER A 127 -4.88 -11.13 -16.36
C SER A 127 -3.97 -9.92 -16.45
N GLN A 128 -4.01 -9.03 -15.47
CA GLN A 128 -3.24 -7.77 -15.46
C GLN A 128 -2.87 -7.37 -14.04
N THR A 129 -1.71 -6.75 -13.91
CA THR A 129 -1.27 -6.12 -12.65
C THR A 129 -0.94 -4.66 -12.93
N PHE A 130 -1.44 -3.78 -12.07
CA PHE A 130 -1.17 -2.35 -12.12
C PHE A 130 -0.44 -1.99 -10.84
N ILE A 131 0.85 -1.68 -10.97
CA ILE A 131 1.72 -1.45 -9.83
C ILE A 131 2.20 0.00 -9.84
N THR A 132 2.01 0.69 -8.71
CA THR A 132 2.64 1.98 -8.47
C THR A 132 3.85 1.75 -7.58
N PHE A 133 5.02 2.14 -8.05
CA PHE A 133 6.26 1.93 -7.30
C PHE A 133 6.62 3.18 -6.50
N ASP A 134 6.91 2.96 -5.21
CA ASP A 134 7.34 4.00 -4.29
C ASP A 134 8.68 3.60 -3.67
N MET A 135 9.43 4.61 -3.23
CA MET A 135 10.68 4.35 -2.52
C MET A 135 10.38 4.02 -1.07
N ALA A 136 10.92 2.90 -0.58
CA ALA A 136 10.84 2.56 0.83
C ALA A 136 11.70 3.53 1.66
N MET A 137 11.13 4.00 2.75
CA MET A 137 11.77 4.97 3.63
C MET A 137 12.35 4.30 4.87
#